data_3ee07e13f3bcc9a43a5d59ff28ef82ba
#
_entry.id   3ee07e13f3bcc9a43a5d59ff28ef82ba
#
_cell.length_a   1.000
_cell.length_b   1.000
_cell.length_c   1.000
_cell.angle_alpha   90.00
_cell.angle_beta   90.00
_cell.angle_gamma   90.00
#
_symmetry.space_group_name_H-M   'P 1'
#
loop_
_entity.id
_entity.type
_entity.pdbx_description
1 polymer ?
#
loop_
_entity_poly.entity_id
_entity_poly.type
_entity_poly.pdbx_seq_one_letter_code
_entity_poly.pdbx_strand_id
1 'polypeptide(L)'
;MKAFIITIFDNEDSVAYSNNVIKSIKETNSDLEPIVYPAVTPPTMWKIDWTWPWHKKKICEKTKLLLKPYKTYDMNKRIAAAGSHYNLWKKCVELNEPIIICEHDAYFTRKFTPFEFEGGCLGLNDPAKATPKAELFHDTLKNLGEGVHDAPWVMKKEIPQGMAGNSTFIIKPWAAKEIIKAQDEIGWWPNDAITCKQLFPWIKVVYPYYTRVQNIKSTTSL
;
A
#
# COMPACT_ATOMS: atom_id res chain seq x y z
N MET A 1 -1.67 14.74 11.25
CA MET A 1 -1.75 14.20 9.85
C MET A 1 -2.98 13.30 9.75
N LYS A 2 -3.73 13.36 8.64
CA LYS A 2 -4.91 12.49 8.43
C LYS A 2 -4.47 11.07 8.08
N ALA A 3 -5.09 10.08 8.72
CA ALA A 3 -4.89 8.65 8.48
C ALA A 3 -6.20 8.02 8.01
N PHE A 4 -6.29 7.73 6.71
CA PHE A 4 -7.47 7.13 6.10
C PHE A 4 -7.40 5.61 6.20
N ILE A 5 -8.43 5.00 6.80
CA ILE A 5 -8.53 3.57 7.04
C ILE A 5 -9.55 2.97 6.08
N ILE A 6 -9.06 2.24 5.08
CA ILE A 6 -9.91 1.57 4.07
C ILE A 6 -10.75 0.51 4.76
N THR A 7 -12.08 0.68 4.76
CA THR A 7 -13.01 -0.17 5.49
C THR A 7 -14.14 -0.66 4.60
N ILE A 8 -14.39 -1.97 4.61
CA ILE A 8 -15.53 -2.59 3.93
C ILE A 8 -16.71 -2.56 4.90
N PHE A 9 -17.64 -1.61 4.73
CA PHE A 9 -18.73 -1.39 5.69
C PHE A 9 -19.72 -2.56 5.78
N ASP A 10 -19.90 -3.32 4.72
CA ASP A 10 -20.78 -4.49 4.69
C ASP A 10 -20.09 -5.76 5.24
N ASN A 11 -18.91 -5.62 5.85
CA ASN A 11 -18.16 -6.72 6.43
C ASN A 11 -17.81 -6.38 7.90
N GLU A 12 -18.48 -7.08 8.84
CA GLU A 12 -18.32 -6.86 10.29
C GLU A 12 -16.85 -7.01 10.74
N ASP A 13 -16.13 -7.98 10.21
CA ASP A 13 -14.72 -8.18 10.53
C ASP A 13 -13.90 -6.97 10.09
N SER A 14 -14.13 -6.46 8.87
CA SER A 14 -13.42 -5.27 8.37
C SER A 14 -13.69 -4.04 9.25
N VAL A 15 -14.93 -3.87 9.71
CA VAL A 15 -15.31 -2.78 10.64
C VAL A 15 -14.60 -2.97 11.98
N ALA A 16 -14.63 -4.18 12.54
CA ALA A 16 -13.97 -4.48 13.80
C ALA A 16 -12.45 -4.23 13.74
N TYR A 17 -11.81 -4.66 12.66
CA TYR A 17 -10.36 -4.44 12.45
C TYR A 17 -10.03 -2.96 12.25
N SER A 18 -10.84 -2.21 11.52
CA SER A 18 -10.69 -0.75 11.38
C SER A 18 -10.79 -0.04 12.74
N ASN A 19 -11.69 -0.48 13.60
CA ASN A 19 -11.77 0.02 14.98
C ASN A 19 -10.52 -0.28 15.79
N ASN A 20 -9.88 -1.44 15.57
CA ASN A 20 -8.58 -1.77 16.18
C ASN A 20 -7.46 -0.85 15.67
N VAL A 21 -7.47 -0.44 14.40
CA VAL A 21 -6.51 0.58 13.89
C VAL A 21 -6.68 1.88 14.67
N ILE A 22 -7.92 2.38 14.79
CA ILE A 22 -8.23 3.61 15.54
C ILE A 22 -7.78 3.48 17.00
N LYS A 23 -8.08 2.35 17.63
CA LYS A 23 -7.67 2.06 19.00
C LYS A 23 -6.15 2.10 19.14
N SER A 24 -5.41 1.46 18.22
CA SER A 24 -3.94 1.44 18.26
C SER A 24 -3.31 2.81 18.08
N ILE A 25 -3.89 3.67 17.24
CA ILE A 25 -3.47 5.09 17.10
C ILE A 25 -3.59 5.83 18.42
N LYS A 26 -4.70 5.63 19.15
CA LYS A 26 -4.95 6.24 20.45
C LYS A 26 -4.01 5.69 21.54
N GLU A 27 -3.86 4.36 21.61
CA GLU A 27 -3.02 3.69 22.61
C GLU A 27 -1.54 4.05 22.47
N THR A 28 -1.07 4.26 21.25
CA THR A 28 0.30 4.70 20.99
C THR A 28 0.50 6.21 21.13
N ASN A 29 -0.55 6.98 21.43
CA ASN A 29 -0.53 8.46 21.46
C ASN A 29 0.04 9.05 20.15
N SER A 30 -0.31 8.47 19.02
CA SER A 30 0.13 8.95 17.71
C SER A 30 -0.56 10.26 17.33
N ASP A 31 0.19 11.19 16.72
CA ASP A 31 -0.30 12.53 16.36
C ASP A 31 -1.05 12.46 15.01
N LEU A 32 -2.09 11.62 14.97
CA LEU A 32 -2.88 11.29 13.79
C LEU A 32 -4.37 11.55 14.01
N GLU A 33 -5.04 11.96 12.94
CA GLU A 33 -6.49 12.05 12.82
C GLU A 33 -7.00 10.82 12.06
N PRO A 34 -7.51 9.77 12.71
CA PRO A 34 -8.01 8.58 12.04
C PRO A 34 -9.37 8.85 11.38
N ILE A 35 -9.49 8.52 10.10
CA ILE A 35 -10.68 8.70 9.28
C ILE A 35 -11.03 7.37 8.64
N VAL A 36 -12.19 6.81 8.95
CA VAL A 36 -12.73 5.62 8.29
C VAL A 36 -13.14 6.01 6.87
N TYR A 37 -12.63 5.27 5.87
CA TYR A 37 -12.85 5.55 4.47
C TYR A 37 -13.50 4.34 3.76
N PRO A 38 -14.62 4.53 3.03
CA PRO A 38 -15.31 3.42 2.40
C PRO A 38 -14.42 2.75 1.34
N ALA A 39 -14.27 1.44 1.46
CA ALA A 39 -13.59 0.64 0.45
C ALA A 39 -14.43 0.57 -0.84
N VAL A 40 -13.77 0.55 -1.98
CA VAL A 40 -14.37 0.04 -3.21
C VAL A 40 -14.52 -1.46 -3.05
N THR A 41 -15.69 -1.99 -3.38
CA THR A 41 -16.02 -3.41 -3.32
C THR A 41 -16.45 -3.90 -4.70
N PRO A 42 -16.49 -5.21 -4.97
CA PRO A 42 -16.97 -5.69 -6.26
C PRO A 42 -18.33 -5.11 -6.72
N PRO A 43 -19.34 -4.93 -5.84
CA PRO A 43 -20.58 -4.27 -6.21
C PRO A 43 -20.47 -2.77 -6.51
N THR A 44 -19.50 -2.07 -5.94
CA THR A 44 -19.33 -0.61 -6.09
C THR A 44 -18.19 -0.21 -7.03
N MET A 45 -17.43 -1.19 -7.55
CA MET A 45 -16.35 -0.90 -8.48
C MET A 45 -16.90 -0.47 -9.83
N TRP A 46 -16.18 0.47 -10.48
CA TRP A 46 -16.45 0.86 -11.85
C TRP A 46 -15.75 -0.05 -12.86
N LYS A 47 -16.12 0.03 -14.13
CA LYS A 47 -15.42 -0.70 -15.19
C LYS A 47 -14.00 -0.15 -15.34
N ILE A 48 -13.03 -1.03 -15.16
CA ILE A 48 -11.60 -0.71 -15.19
C ILE A 48 -10.96 -1.46 -16.36
N ASP A 49 -10.14 -0.77 -17.13
CA ASP A 49 -9.28 -1.40 -18.16
C ASP A 49 -8.05 -2.01 -17.47
N TRP A 50 -8.22 -3.24 -17.00
CA TRP A 50 -7.21 -3.94 -16.21
C TRP A 50 -6.15 -4.58 -17.10
N THR A 51 -4.92 -4.16 -16.94
CA THR A 51 -3.77 -4.60 -17.77
C THR A 51 -2.98 -5.73 -17.13
N TRP A 52 -3.02 -5.87 -15.81
CA TRP A 52 -2.27 -6.89 -15.08
C TRP A 52 -2.69 -8.31 -15.48
N PRO A 53 -1.74 -9.23 -15.73
CA PRO A 53 -2.08 -10.63 -16.09
C PRO A 53 -2.60 -11.42 -14.88
N TRP A 54 -3.66 -12.19 -15.09
CA TRP A 54 -4.27 -13.02 -14.04
C TRP A 54 -3.77 -14.47 -14.04
N HIS A 55 -3.46 -15.01 -15.22
CA HIS A 55 -3.16 -16.45 -15.34
C HIS A 55 -1.79 -16.74 -15.93
N LYS A 56 -1.23 -15.83 -16.70
CA LYS A 56 0.06 -16.01 -17.39
C LYS A 56 0.95 -14.80 -17.15
N LYS A 57 2.26 -15.03 -17.15
CA LYS A 57 3.23 -13.93 -17.17
C LYS A 57 3.09 -13.12 -18.45
N LYS A 58 3.27 -11.82 -18.36
CA LYS A 58 3.25 -10.89 -19.49
C LYS A 58 4.36 -9.87 -19.32
N ILE A 59 5.03 -9.49 -20.41
CA ILE A 59 5.90 -8.31 -20.42
C ILE A 59 5.01 -7.10 -20.77
N CYS A 60 5.02 -6.09 -19.92
CA CYS A 60 4.36 -4.83 -20.20
C CYS A 60 5.07 -4.12 -21.37
N GLU A 61 4.35 -3.84 -22.44
CA GLU A 61 4.95 -3.24 -23.64
C GLU A 61 5.53 -1.84 -23.38
N LYS A 62 4.89 -1.06 -22.52
CA LYS A 62 5.28 0.31 -22.19
C LYS A 62 6.47 0.36 -21.22
N THR A 63 6.44 -0.45 -20.17
CA THR A 63 7.45 -0.39 -19.10
C THR A 63 8.56 -1.42 -19.24
N LYS A 64 8.39 -2.43 -20.10
CA LYS A 64 9.26 -3.62 -20.26
C LYS A 64 9.36 -4.48 -19.02
N LEU A 65 8.53 -4.25 -18.02
CA LEU A 65 8.51 -5.02 -16.79
C LEU A 65 7.76 -6.35 -16.97
N LEU A 66 8.25 -7.39 -16.28
CA LEU A 66 7.66 -8.71 -16.25
C LEU A 66 6.53 -8.75 -15.21
N LEU A 67 5.30 -8.72 -15.68
CA LEU A 67 4.10 -8.84 -14.85
C LEU A 67 3.84 -10.31 -14.55
N LYS A 68 3.77 -10.64 -13.26
CA LYS A 68 3.47 -12.00 -12.77
C LYS A 68 2.02 -12.07 -12.29
N PRO A 69 1.31 -13.19 -12.55
CA PRO A 69 -0.04 -13.35 -12.02
C PRO A 69 -0.05 -13.39 -10.49
N TYR A 70 -1.11 -12.87 -9.90
CA TYR A 70 -1.40 -13.05 -8.48
C TYR A 70 -2.25 -14.29 -8.27
N LYS A 71 -2.00 -14.99 -7.17
CA LYS A 71 -2.88 -16.03 -6.70
C LYS A 71 -4.09 -15.37 -6.01
N THR A 72 -5.24 -15.46 -6.64
CA THR A 72 -6.51 -14.97 -6.08
C THR A 72 -7.65 -15.82 -6.59
N TYR A 73 -8.66 -16.06 -5.75
CA TYR A 73 -9.89 -16.71 -6.16
C TYR A 73 -10.88 -15.75 -6.81
N ASP A 74 -10.78 -14.45 -6.46
CA ASP A 74 -11.69 -13.43 -6.95
C ASP A 74 -10.91 -12.21 -7.44
N MET A 75 -10.87 -12.09 -8.75
CA MET A 75 -10.25 -10.98 -9.46
C MET A 75 -10.89 -9.63 -9.11
N ASN A 76 -12.21 -9.61 -8.95
CA ASN A 76 -12.94 -8.38 -8.68
C ASN A 76 -12.53 -7.77 -7.32
N LYS A 77 -12.21 -8.60 -6.34
CA LYS A 77 -11.68 -8.11 -5.05
C LYS A 77 -10.34 -7.41 -5.21
N ARG A 78 -9.45 -7.92 -6.06
CA ARG A 78 -8.16 -7.27 -6.36
C ARG A 78 -8.34 -5.94 -7.10
N ILE A 79 -9.24 -5.90 -8.08
CA ILE A 79 -9.58 -4.67 -8.79
C ILE A 79 -10.18 -3.64 -7.81
N ALA A 80 -11.10 -4.07 -6.96
CA ALA A 80 -11.72 -3.22 -5.95
C ALA A 80 -10.70 -2.66 -4.94
N ALA A 81 -9.75 -3.48 -4.48
CA ALA A 81 -8.67 -3.03 -3.62
C ALA A 81 -7.82 -1.93 -4.30
N ALA A 82 -7.42 -2.15 -5.55
CA ALA A 82 -6.70 -1.12 -6.33
C ALA A 82 -7.54 0.17 -6.49
N GLY A 83 -8.85 0.04 -6.70
CA GLY A 83 -9.80 1.16 -6.75
C GLY A 83 -9.86 1.95 -5.44
N SER A 84 -9.80 1.27 -4.30
CA SER A 84 -9.78 1.92 -2.97
C SER A 84 -8.55 2.79 -2.81
N HIS A 85 -7.37 2.28 -3.15
CA HIS A 85 -6.13 3.04 -3.12
C HIS A 85 -6.14 4.21 -4.11
N TYR A 86 -6.63 3.99 -5.33
CA TYR A 86 -6.75 5.03 -6.35
C TYR A 86 -7.62 6.21 -5.87
N ASN A 87 -8.75 5.93 -5.22
CA ASN A 87 -9.60 6.97 -4.65
C ASN A 87 -8.89 7.77 -3.56
N LEU A 88 -8.05 7.11 -2.73
CA LEU A 88 -7.26 7.80 -1.71
C LEU A 88 -6.09 8.59 -2.31
N TRP A 89 -5.49 8.15 -3.41
CA TRP A 89 -4.52 8.98 -4.16
C TRP A 89 -5.18 10.25 -4.69
N LYS A 90 -6.38 10.15 -5.27
CA LYS A 90 -7.16 11.33 -5.68
C LYS A 90 -7.49 12.23 -4.50
N LYS A 91 -7.87 11.64 -3.36
CA LYS A 91 -8.16 12.39 -2.12
C LYS A 91 -6.92 13.12 -1.60
N CYS A 92 -5.75 12.50 -1.64
CA CYS A 92 -4.48 13.14 -1.30
C CYS A 92 -4.20 14.37 -2.18
N VAL A 93 -4.44 14.25 -3.48
CA VAL A 93 -4.29 15.37 -4.44
C VAL A 93 -5.29 16.48 -4.15
N GLU A 94 -6.55 16.14 -3.87
CA GLU A 94 -7.63 17.10 -3.55
C GLU A 94 -7.30 17.89 -2.29
N LEU A 95 -6.87 17.22 -1.24
CA LEU A 95 -6.48 17.83 0.04
C LEU A 95 -5.21 18.66 -0.07
N ASN A 96 -4.38 18.39 -1.05
CA ASN A 96 -3.05 18.98 -1.24
C ASN A 96 -2.15 18.90 0.00
N GLU A 97 -2.27 17.81 0.77
CA GLU A 97 -1.47 17.52 1.94
C GLU A 97 -1.07 16.03 1.99
N PRO A 98 0.09 15.67 2.59
CA PRO A 98 0.43 14.28 2.81
C PRO A 98 -0.61 13.58 3.70
N ILE A 99 -0.97 12.35 3.31
CA ILE A 99 -1.89 11.50 4.07
C ILE A 99 -1.26 10.15 4.40
N ILE A 100 -1.74 9.51 5.45
CA ILE A 100 -1.50 8.08 5.67
C ILE A 100 -2.66 7.29 5.08
N ILE A 101 -2.34 6.24 4.33
CA ILE A 101 -3.29 5.22 3.88
C ILE A 101 -3.05 3.98 4.73
N CYS A 102 -4.11 3.49 5.38
CA CYS A 102 -4.12 2.25 6.14
C CYS A 102 -5.11 1.27 5.53
N GLU A 103 -4.73 0.02 5.32
CA GLU A 103 -5.71 -1.06 5.16
C GLU A 103 -6.32 -1.38 6.54
N HIS A 104 -7.52 -1.97 6.58
CA HIS A 104 -8.20 -2.25 7.85
C HIS A 104 -7.42 -3.21 8.76
N ASP A 105 -6.44 -3.95 8.22
CA ASP A 105 -5.61 -4.88 8.96
C ASP A 105 -4.34 -4.25 9.57
N ALA A 106 -4.12 -2.97 9.39
CA ALA A 106 -3.00 -2.26 9.99
C ALA A 106 -3.13 -2.20 11.54
N TYR A 107 -2.00 -2.10 12.24
CA TYR A 107 -1.97 -1.90 13.69
C TYR A 107 -0.73 -1.10 14.07
N PHE A 108 -0.91 0.06 14.71
CA PHE A 108 0.21 0.87 15.20
C PHE A 108 0.83 0.23 16.43
N THR A 109 2.16 0.08 16.43
CA THR A 109 2.91 -0.58 17.50
C THR A 109 3.74 0.40 18.32
N ARG A 110 3.90 1.62 17.83
CA ARG A 110 4.61 2.71 18.52
C ARG A 110 4.06 4.06 18.10
N LYS A 111 4.33 5.10 18.90
CA LYS A 111 3.92 6.47 18.61
C LYS A 111 4.43 6.92 17.23
N PHE A 112 3.54 7.44 16.41
CA PHE A 112 3.87 8.13 15.17
C PHE A 112 3.65 9.65 15.36
N THR A 113 4.70 10.41 15.12
CA THR A 113 4.63 11.88 15.01
C THR A 113 5.03 12.24 13.58
N PRO A 114 4.25 13.04 12.85
CA PRO A 114 4.58 13.46 11.50
C PRO A 114 5.97 14.13 11.43
N PHE A 115 6.73 13.75 10.43
CA PHE A 115 8.07 14.30 10.16
C PHE A 115 8.30 14.47 8.66
N GLU A 116 9.23 15.33 8.30
CA GLU A 116 9.63 15.50 6.91
C GLU A 116 10.57 14.37 6.48
N PHE A 117 10.36 13.88 5.25
CA PHE A 117 11.21 12.87 4.64
C PHE A 117 11.41 13.14 3.14
N GLU A 118 12.53 12.70 2.61
CA GLU A 118 12.79 12.70 1.19
C GLU A 118 11.96 11.60 0.50
N GLY A 119 11.47 11.89 -0.71
CA GLY A 119 10.64 10.97 -1.48
C GLY A 119 9.16 11.30 -1.46
N GLY A 120 8.38 10.53 -2.22
CA GLY A 120 6.95 10.75 -2.44
C GLY A 120 6.06 9.82 -1.63
N CYS A 121 6.60 8.66 -1.24
CA CYS A 121 5.88 7.64 -0.49
C CYS A 121 6.81 7.02 0.56
N LEU A 122 6.29 6.77 1.76
CA LEU A 122 7.03 6.18 2.88
C LEU A 122 6.26 5.00 3.47
N GLY A 123 6.76 3.78 3.27
CA GLY A 123 6.23 2.58 3.91
C GLY A 123 6.48 2.58 5.41
N LEU A 124 5.44 2.33 6.18
CA LEU A 124 5.46 2.32 7.65
C LEU A 124 5.31 0.92 8.24
N ASN A 125 4.91 -0.05 7.41
CA ASN A 125 4.47 -1.36 7.86
C ASN A 125 5.60 -2.39 7.90
N ASP A 126 5.60 -3.23 8.95
CA ASP A 126 6.47 -4.40 9.05
C ASP A 126 6.17 -5.37 7.87
N PRO A 127 7.17 -5.73 7.06
CA PRO A 127 6.99 -6.60 5.91
C PRO A 127 6.77 -8.08 6.26
N ALA A 128 6.80 -8.46 7.53
CA ALA A 128 6.69 -9.86 7.95
C ALA A 128 5.52 -10.56 7.24
N LYS A 129 5.83 -11.68 6.59
CA LYS A 129 4.88 -12.51 5.82
C LYS A 129 4.23 -11.83 4.60
N ALA A 130 4.58 -10.59 4.26
CA ALA A 130 3.98 -9.87 3.14
C ALA A 130 4.31 -10.49 1.77
N THR A 131 5.52 -10.99 1.61
CA THR A 131 6.01 -11.61 0.36
C THR A 131 6.98 -12.75 0.68
N PRO A 132 7.29 -13.64 -0.28
CA PRO A 132 8.33 -14.67 -0.10
C PRO A 132 9.74 -14.10 0.17
N LYS A 133 9.94 -12.80 0.00
CA LYS A 133 11.21 -12.11 0.22
C LYS A 133 11.16 -11.11 1.38
N ALA A 134 10.11 -11.19 2.21
CA ALA A 134 9.90 -10.26 3.32
C ALA A 134 11.05 -10.28 4.34
N GLU A 135 11.61 -11.46 4.64
CA GLU A 135 12.76 -11.60 5.54
C GLU A 135 13.99 -10.87 4.96
N LEU A 136 14.33 -11.12 3.70
CA LEU A 136 15.47 -10.44 3.05
C LEU A 136 15.28 -8.91 3.01
N PHE A 137 14.04 -8.45 2.80
CA PHE A 137 13.70 -7.03 2.82
C PHE A 137 13.91 -6.46 4.23
N HIS A 138 13.43 -7.15 5.26
CA HIS A 138 13.58 -6.78 6.66
C HIS A 138 15.05 -6.74 7.09
N ASP A 139 15.81 -7.81 6.80
CA ASP A 139 17.22 -7.90 7.16
C ASP A 139 18.06 -6.80 6.51
N THR A 140 17.74 -6.46 5.26
CA THR A 140 18.41 -5.37 4.56
C THR A 140 18.19 -4.05 5.31
N LEU A 141 16.95 -3.73 5.69
CA LEU A 141 16.64 -2.50 6.45
C LEU A 141 17.28 -2.50 7.84
N LYS A 142 17.21 -3.64 8.53
CA LYS A 142 17.83 -3.81 9.85
C LYS A 142 19.34 -3.56 9.80
N ASN A 143 20.01 -4.04 8.76
CA ASN A 143 21.46 -3.82 8.57
C ASN A 143 21.80 -2.37 8.22
N LEU A 144 20.88 -1.62 7.59
CA LEU A 144 21.04 -0.19 7.33
C LEU A 144 20.86 0.65 8.61
N GLY A 145 20.21 0.10 9.64
CA GLY A 145 19.95 0.77 10.91
C GLY A 145 18.66 1.61 10.90
N GLU A 146 18.49 2.40 11.95
CA GLU A 146 17.31 3.26 12.12
C GLU A 146 17.32 4.44 11.13
N GLY A 147 16.16 4.75 10.58
CA GLY A 147 15.96 5.89 9.68
C GLY A 147 15.08 5.62 8.49
N VAL A 148 15.07 6.57 7.56
CA VAL A 148 14.37 6.47 6.28
C VAL A 148 15.34 6.02 5.20
N HIS A 149 15.00 4.96 4.50
CA HIS A 149 15.85 4.32 3.50
C HIS A 149 15.12 4.16 2.17
N ASP A 150 15.87 3.98 1.10
CA ASP A 150 15.31 3.48 -0.15
C ASP A 150 14.72 2.09 0.07
N ALA A 151 13.56 1.82 -0.52
CA ALA A 151 13.01 0.46 -0.46
C ALA A 151 14.03 -0.55 -1.03
N PRO A 152 14.41 -1.62 -0.29
CA PRO A 152 15.44 -2.57 -0.72
C PRO A 152 15.10 -3.29 -2.03
N TRP A 153 16.10 -3.61 -2.83
CA TRP A 153 15.98 -4.51 -3.97
C TRP A 153 16.12 -5.97 -3.48
N VAL A 154 15.03 -6.73 -3.51
CA VAL A 154 15.02 -8.15 -3.10
C VAL A 154 14.59 -9.10 -4.24
N MET A 155 14.18 -8.53 -5.37
CA MET A 155 13.78 -9.27 -6.56
C MET A 155 14.62 -8.84 -7.76
N LYS A 156 14.47 -9.56 -8.87
CA LYS A 156 15.07 -9.17 -10.15
C LYS A 156 14.47 -7.84 -10.61
N LYS A 157 15.31 -6.98 -11.21
CA LYS A 157 14.92 -5.61 -11.59
C LYS A 157 13.81 -5.52 -12.64
N GLU A 158 13.63 -6.57 -13.43
CA GLU A 158 12.54 -6.64 -14.42
C GLU A 158 11.16 -6.97 -13.82
N ILE A 159 11.07 -7.27 -12.53
CA ILE A 159 9.80 -7.57 -11.85
C ILE A 159 9.42 -6.37 -11.00
N PRO A 160 8.18 -5.83 -11.13
CA PRO A 160 7.73 -4.72 -10.29
C PRO A 160 7.96 -5.00 -8.81
N GLN A 161 8.64 -4.08 -8.14
CA GLN A 161 8.94 -4.20 -6.72
C GLN A 161 8.79 -2.85 -6.03
N GLY A 162 7.83 -2.79 -5.13
CA GLY A 162 7.58 -1.65 -4.25
C GLY A 162 8.02 -1.91 -2.82
N MET A 163 7.28 -1.32 -1.90
CA MET A 163 7.40 -1.59 -0.47
C MET A 163 6.87 -2.99 -0.18
N ALA A 164 7.61 -3.77 0.60
CA ALA A 164 7.03 -4.97 1.18
C ALA A 164 6.07 -4.57 2.32
N GLY A 165 4.89 -5.18 2.36
CA GLY A 165 3.88 -4.84 3.37
C GLY A 165 3.22 -3.48 3.14
N ASN A 166 2.40 -3.36 2.10
CA ASN A 166 1.76 -2.10 1.68
C ASN A 166 0.50 -1.74 2.48
N SER A 167 0.31 -2.33 3.68
CA SER A 167 -0.88 -2.09 4.51
C SER A 167 -0.92 -0.71 5.16
N THR A 168 0.24 -0.05 5.31
CA THR A 168 0.31 1.32 5.84
C THR A 168 1.47 2.09 5.24
N PHE A 169 1.16 3.25 4.66
CA PHE A 169 2.19 4.13 4.09
C PHE A 169 1.71 5.59 4.04
N ILE A 170 2.68 6.51 4.01
CA ILE A 170 2.44 7.93 3.72
C ILE A 170 2.57 8.14 2.22
N ILE A 171 1.72 9.00 1.66
CA ILE A 171 1.85 9.49 0.29
C ILE A 171 1.72 11.00 0.25
N LYS A 172 2.57 11.64 -0.56
CA LYS A 172 2.54 13.08 -0.83
C LYS A 172 1.71 13.38 -2.07
N PRO A 173 1.07 14.58 -2.18
CA PRO A 173 0.19 14.92 -3.30
C PRO A 173 0.84 14.79 -4.68
N TRP A 174 2.09 15.22 -4.83
CA TRP A 174 2.80 15.12 -6.11
C TRP A 174 3.05 13.67 -6.52
N ALA A 175 3.38 12.79 -5.56
CA ALA A 175 3.60 11.37 -5.80
C ALA A 175 2.29 10.66 -6.16
N ALA A 176 1.18 11.02 -5.49
CA ALA A 176 -0.15 10.53 -5.84
C ALA A 176 -0.53 10.90 -7.28
N LYS A 177 -0.24 12.13 -7.73
CA LYS A 177 -0.44 12.54 -9.13
C LYS A 177 0.36 11.69 -10.12
N GLU A 178 1.62 11.39 -9.82
CA GLU A 178 2.46 10.55 -10.68
C GLU A 178 1.93 9.11 -10.77
N ILE A 179 1.48 8.52 -9.64
CA ILE A 179 0.90 7.17 -9.65
C ILE A 179 -0.41 7.14 -10.45
N ILE A 180 -1.30 8.11 -10.25
CA ILE A 180 -2.55 8.23 -11.02
C ILE A 180 -2.25 8.31 -12.51
N LYS A 181 -1.33 9.20 -12.90
CA LYS A 181 -0.90 9.35 -14.30
C LYS A 181 -0.36 8.04 -14.88
N ALA A 182 0.46 7.32 -14.11
CA ALA A 182 0.98 6.03 -14.54
C ALA A 182 -0.12 4.98 -14.74
N GLN A 183 -1.11 4.89 -13.82
CA GLN A 183 -2.28 4.02 -13.99
C GLN A 183 -3.04 4.34 -15.29
N ASP A 184 -3.24 5.61 -15.59
CA ASP A 184 -3.96 6.06 -16.80
C ASP A 184 -3.17 5.76 -18.09
N GLU A 185 -1.85 5.90 -18.05
CA GLU A 185 -0.98 5.72 -19.22
C GLU A 185 -0.66 4.26 -19.53
N ILE A 186 -0.36 3.43 -18.51
CA ILE A 186 0.11 2.05 -18.71
C ILE A 186 -0.98 1.00 -18.53
N GLY A 187 -2.15 1.43 -18.05
CA GLY A 187 -3.26 0.55 -17.66
C GLY A 187 -3.19 0.14 -16.19
N TRP A 188 -4.27 -0.44 -15.70
CA TRP A 188 -4.44 -0.72 -14.28
C TRP A 188 -3.68 -1.95 -13.82
N TRP A 189 -2.93 -1.76 -12.75
CA TRP A 189 -2.21 -2.81 -12.03
C TRP A 189 -2.70 -2.86 -10.57
N PRO A 190 -2.44 -3.96 -9.84
CA PRO A 190 -2.62 -3.96 -8.38
C PRO A 190 -1.86 -2.80 -7.72
N ASN A 191 -2.45 -2.20 -6.68
CA ASN A 191 -1.88 -1.04 -5.97
C ASN A 191 -0.45 -1.29 -5.46
N ASP A 192 -0.17 -2.48 -4.97
CA ASP A 192 1.15 -2.90 -4.49
C ASP A 192 2.15 -3.21 -5.63
N ALA A 193 1.68 -3.39 -6.86
CA ALA A 193 2.52 -3.62 -8.02
C ALA A 193 2.80 -2.33 -8.80
N ILE A 194 1.80 -1.43 -8.96
CA ILE A 194 2.01 -0.16 -9.65
C ILE A 194 2.97 0.73 -8.85
N THR A 195 2.86 0.73 -7.52
CA THR A 195 3.73 1.49 -6.64
C THR A 195 5.08 0.77 -6.51
N CYS A 196 5.87 0.78 -7.56
CA CYS A 196 7.15 0.07 -7.63
C CYS A 196 8.33 0.99 -7.96
N LYS A 197 9.52 0.60 -7.49
CA LYS A 197 10.77 1.37 -7.63
C LYS A 197 11.18 1.61 -9.09
N GLN A 198 10.82 0.70 -9.99
CA GLN A 198 11.11 0.83 -11.41
C GLN A 198 10.39 2.03 -12.04
N LEU A 199 9.17 2.32 -11.57
CA LEU A 199 8.38 3.47 -12.01
C LEU A 199 8.61 4.68 -11.12
N PHE A 200 8.82 4.45 -9.81
CA PHE A 200 8.89 5.48 -8.80
C PHE A 200 10.10 5.29 -7.87
N PRO A 201 11.30 5.75 -8.28
CA PRO A 201 12.53 5.57 -7.50
C PRO A 201 12.52 6.30 -6.15
N TRP A 202 11.59 7.23 -5.96
CA TRP A 202 11.39 8.01 -4.73
C TRP A 202 10.63 7.26 -3.63
N ILE A 203 10.32 5.96 -3.79
CA ILE A 203 9.69 5.15 -2.74
C ILE A 203 10.70 4.87 -1.63
N LYS A 204 10.31 5.24 -0.41
CA LYS A 204 11.09 5.04 0.81
C LYS A 204 10.38 4.10 1.78
N VAL A 205 11.12 3.61 2.75
CA VAL A 205 10.62 2.84 3.90
C VAL A 205 11.35 3.29 5.16
N VAL A 206 10.68 3.18 6.30
CA VAL A 206 11.26 3.55 7.59
C VAL A 206 11.60 2.30 8.40
N TYR A 207 12.71 2.31 9.10
CA TYR A 207 13.06 1.31 10.12
C TYR A 207 13.49 2.01 11.43
N PRO A 208 13.05 1.56 12.63
CA PRO A 208 12.03 0.52 12.86
C PRO A 208 10.64 0.93 12.36
N TYR A 209 9.80 -0.07 12.05
CA TYR A 209 8.45 0.16 11.52
C TYR A 209 7.53 0.79 12.57
N TYR A 210 6.48 1.47 12.12
CA TYR A 210 5.43 2.04 12.96
C TYR A 210 4.22 1.14 13.09
N THR A 211 3.98 0.29 12.09
CA THR A 211 2.81 -0.59 12.04
C THR A 211 3.19 -2.02 11.70
N ARG A 212 2.30 -2.92 12.02
CA ARG A 212 2.29 -4.31 11.55
C ARG A 212 0.89 -4.67 11.10
N VAL A 213 0.72 -5.78 10.40
CA VAL A 213 -0.61 -6.32 10.12
C VAL A 213 -1.18 -7.02 11.36
N GLN A 214 -2.49 -6.93 11.54
CA GLN A 214 -3.23 -7.78 12.46
C GLN A 214 -3.19 -9.21 11.89
N ASN A 215 -3.06 -10.23 12.74
CA ASN A 215 -3.04 -11.63 12.30
C ASN A 215 -4.46 -12.08 11.91
N ILE A 216 -4.94 -11.60 10.78
CA ILE A 216 -6.28 -11.86 10.26
C ILE A 216 -6.22 -12.54 8.90
N LYS A 217 -7.35 -13.15 8.51
CA LYS A 217 -7.49 -13.74 7.18
C LYS A 217 -7.59 -12.63 6.14
N SER A 218 -6.80 -12.72 5.07
CA SER A 218 -6.87 -11.75 3.96
C SER A 218 -8.27 -11.73 3.31
N THR A 219 -8.75 -10.54 2.99
CA THR A 219 -10.00 -10.36 2.24
C THR A 219 -9.84 -10.46 0.73
N THR A 220 -8.60 -10.41 0.22
CA THR A 220 -8.29 -10.37 -1.22
C THR A 220 -7.41 -11.53 -1.71
N SER A 221 -6.73 -12.24 -0.81
CA SER A 221 -5.84 -13.36 -1.12
C SER A 221 -6.44 -14.71 -0.71
N LEU A 222 -5.78 -15.79 -1.16
CA LEU A 222 -6.09 -17.17 -0.78
C LEU A 222 -5.75 -17.46 0.66
#